data_ca941ee6785a0b3a3faa292e902a0dd6
#
_entry.id   ca941ee6785a0b3a3faa292e902a0dd6
#
_cell.length_a   1.000
_cell.length_b   1.000
_cell.length_c   1.000
_cell.angle_alpha   90.00
_cell.angle_beta   90.00
_cell.angle_gamma   90.00
#
_symmetry.space_group_name_H-M   'P 1'
#
loop_
_entity.id
_entity.type
_entity.pdbx_description
1 polymer ?
#
loop_
_entity_poly.entity_id
_entity_poly.type
_entity_poly.pdbx_seq_one_letter_code
_entity_poly.pdbx_strand_id
1 'polypeptide(L)'
;MNKSLPAQVAAVFDTNGTIHPQWCRFRNPEGELTKLDSIIVEKRNSEFDKIHRNFLCYTYINGTKKRFCLSYDILDHSWTLELRNNDRDYAYLISHNRLDFA
;
A
#
# COMPACT_ATOMS: atom_id res chain seq x y z
N MET A 1 -3.46 -15.11 -6.92
CA MET A 1 -4.44 -14.08 -7.05
C MET A 1 -4.30 -13.06 -5.95
N ASN A 2 -4.42 -11.80 -6.30
CA ASN A 2 -4.27 -10.73 -5.34
C ASN A 2 -5.57 -10.35 -4.71
N LYS A 3 -5.54 -9.98 -3.46
CA LYS A 3 -6.71 -9.55 -2.79
C LYS A 3 -6.54 -8.17 -2.26
N SER A 4 -7.57 -7.36 -2.42
CA SER A 4 -7.62 -6.05 -1.79
C SER A 4 -8.33 -6.20 -0.46
N LEU A 5 -7.72 -5.73 0.58
CA LEU A 5 -8.26 -5.83 1.93
C LEU A 5 -8.43 -4.44 2.51
N PRO A 6 -9.52 -4.19 3.21
CA PRO A 6 -9.63 -2.91 3.92
C PRO A 6 -8.53 -2.79 4.94
N ALA A 7 -7.96 -1.61 5.09
CA ALA A 7 -6.86 -1.40 6.01
C ALA A 7 -7.07 -0.13 6.81
N GLN A 8 -6.58 -0.13 8.04
CA GLN A 8 -6.53 1.06 8.85
C GLN A 8 -5.09 1.54 8.76
N VAL A 9 -4.87 2.78 8.37
CA VAL A 9 -3.53 3.29 8.14
C VAL A 9 -3.31 4.55 8.98
N ALA A 10 -2.17 4.60 9.64
CA ALA A 10 -1.74 5.84 10.28
C ALA A 10 -0.86 6.56 9.28
N ALA A 11 -1.23 7.75 8.90
CA ALA A 11 -0.50 8.50 7.91
C ALA A 11 -0.35 9.95 8.31
N VAL A 12 0.75 10.56 7.89
CA VAL A 12 0.98 11.98 8.09
C VAL A 12 0.73 12.66 6.76
N PHE A 13 -0.07 13.71 6.78
CA PHE A 13 -0.31 14.52 5.59
C PHE A 13 0.48 15.80 5.78
N ASP A 14 1.44 16.02 4.91
CA ASP A 14 2.27 17.22 4.99
C ASP A 14 1.49 18.45 4.62
N THR A 15 2.05 19.61 4.92
CA THR A 15 1.42 20.86 4.58
C THR A 15 1.25 21.03 3.07
N ASN A 16 2.06 20.34 2.28
CA ASN A 16 1.95 20.41 0.82
C ASN A 16 1.05 19.30 0.26
N GLY A 17 0.39 18.54 1.13
CA GLY A 17 -0.52 17.49 0.69
C GLY A 17 0.11 16.12 0.45
N THR A 18 1.39 15.99 0.65
CA THR A 18 2.04 14.68 0.48
C THR A 18 1.64 13.76 1.63
N ILE A 19 1.28 12.53 1.30
CA ILE A 19 0.82 11.56 2.28
C ILE A 19 1.94 10.59 2.60
N HIS A 20 2.19 10.40 3.90
CA HIS A 20 3.26 9.51 4.35
C HIS A 20 2.67 8.41 5.24
N PRO A 21 2.33 7.26 4.68
CA PRO A 21 1.86 6.15 5.49
C PRO A 21 2.96 5.69 6.44
N GLN A 22 2.60 5.49 7.71
CA GLN A 22 3.58 5.13 8.74
C GLN A 22 3.45 3.68 9.13
N TRP A 23 2.24 3.22 9.39
CA TRP A 23 1.97 1.83 9.69
C TRP A 23 0.51 1.54 9.31
N CYS A 24 0.18 0.26 9.20
CA CYS A 24 -1.19 -0.13 8.91
C CYS A 24 -1.57 -1.40 9.63
N ARG A 25 -2.87 -1.61 9.76
CA ARG A 25 -3.43 -2.83 10.35
C ARG A 25 -4.53 -3.32 9.43
N PHE A 26 -4.64 -4.62 9.32
CA PHE A 26 -5.67 -5.22 8.49
C PHE A 26 -5.93 -6.64 8.97
N ARG A 27 -7.05 -7.23 8.55
CA ARG A 27 -7.31 -8.63 8.84
C ARG A 27 -6.86 -9.41 7.63
N ASN A 28 -5.99 -10.38 7.86
CA ASN A 28 -5.50 -11.19 6.77
C ASN A 28 -6.59 -12.16 6.30
N PRO A 29 -6.37 -12.93 5.23
CA PRO A 29 -7.41 -13.82 4.73
C PRO A 29 -7.91 -14.84 5.75
N GLU A 30 -7.13 -15.15 6.77
CA GLU A 30 -7.52 -16.05 7.82
C GLU A 30 -8.30 -15.35 8.93
N GLY A 31 -8.49 -14.04 8.80
CA GLY A 31 -9.23 -13.29 9.80
C GLY A 31 -8.41 -12.76 10.96
N GLU A 32 -7.10 -12.94 10.93
CA GLU A 32 -6.26 -12.48 12.01
C GLU A 32 -5.84 -11.05 11.82
N LEU A 33 -5.82 -10.29 12.89
CA LEU A 33 -5.40 -8.90 12.82
C LEU A 33 -3.88 -8.85 12.66
N THR A 34 -3.44 -8.16 11.65
CA THR A 34 -2.02 -8.06 11.33
C THR A 34 -1.61 -6.61 11.27
N LYS A 35 -0.46 -6.29 11.79
CA LYS A 35 0.06 -4.92 11.76
C LYS A 35 1.39 -4.91 11.02
N LEU A 36 1.53 -3.96 10.10
CA LEU A 36 2.79 -3.75 9.40
C LEU A 36 3.36 -2.42 9.90
N ASP A 37 4.47 -2.50 10.60
CA ASP A 37 5.11 -1.33 11.18
C ASP A 37 6.15 -0.75 10.24
N SER A 38 6.48 0.49 10.45
CA SER A 38 7.60 1.14 9.75
C SER A 38 7.52 0.97 8.24
N ILE A 39 6.42 1.43 7.69
CA ILE A 39 6.23 1.36 6.25
C ILE A 39 7.19 2.28 5.53
N ILE A 40 7.82 1.78 4.48
CA ILE A 40 8.68 2.57 3.62
C ILE A 40 8.02 2.63 2.26
N VAL A 41 7.79 3.83 1.75
CA VAL A 41 7.18 4.03 0.45
C VAL A 41 8.26 4.01 -0.61
N GLU A 42 8.15 3.06 -1.51
CA GLU A 42 9.11 2.90 -2.57
C GLU A 42 8.72 3.72 -3.79
N LYS A 43 7.43 3.81 -4.06
CA LYS A 43 6.95 4.53 -5.23
C LYS A 43 5.55 5.06 -4.98
N ARG A 44 5.25 6.22 -5.53
CA ARG A 44 3.94 6.85 -5.39
C ARG A 44 3.34 7.13 -6.76
N ASN A 45 2.04 7.07 -6.86
CA ASN A 45 1.36 7.42 -8.08
C ASN A 45 0.03 8.11 -7.79
N SER A 46 -0.15 9.29 -8.35
CA SER A 46 -1.42 9.99 -8.25
C SER A 46 -1.71 10.75 -9.52
N GLU A 47 -0.98 10.43 -10.58
CA GLU A 47 -1.10 11.23 -11.79
C GLU A 47 -2.31 10.99 -12.63
N PHE A 48 -2.66 9.78 -12.85
CA PHE A 48 -3.73 9.46 -13.78
C PHE A 48 -5.08 9.26 -13.12
N ASP A 49 -5.12 9.23 -11.82
CA ASP A 49 -6.36 8.97 -11.12
C ASP A 49 -6.50 10.03 -10.03
N LYS A 50 -7.50 10.88 -10.16
CA LYS A 50 -7.68 11.97 -9.22
C LYS A 50 -8.35 11.56 -7.92
N ILE A 51 -8.81 10.34 -7.84
CA ILE A 51 -9.51 9.85 -6.67
C ILE A 51 -8.61 9.01 -5.78
N HIS A 52 -7.66 8.30 -6.37
CA HIS A 52 -6.83 7.39 -5.60
C HIS A 52 -5.39 7.86 -5.52
N ARG A 53 -4.76 7.58 -4.40
CA ARG A 53 -3.33 7.77 -4.24
C ARG A 53 -2.76 6.41 -3.95
N ASN A 54 -1.87 5.95 -4.81
CA ASN A 54 -1.35 4.59 -4.73
C ASN A 54 0.11 4.58 -4.29
N PHE A 55 0.45 3.65 -3.43
CA PHE A 55 1.79 3.58 -2.86
C PHE A 55 2.31 2.16 -2.96
N LEU A 56 3.47 2.00 -3.54
CA LEU A 56 4.18 0.72 -3.50
C LEU A 56 5.10 0.81 -2.30
N CYS A 57 4.92 -0.09 -1.39
CA CYS A 57 5.56 0.00 -0.09
C CYS A 57 6.28 -1.28 0.28
N TYR A 58 7.13 -1.20 1.28
CA TYR A 58 7.67 -2.41 1.88
C TYR A 58 7.90 -2.19 3.37
N THR A 59 8.04 -3.28 4.07
CA THR A 59 8.39 -3.28 5.47
C THR A 59 9.21 -4.54 5.74
N TYR A 60 9.83 -4.63 6.89
CA TYR A 60 10.58 -5.82 7.26
C TYR A 60 9.85 -6.57 8.38
N ILE A 61 9.65 -7.86 8.19
CA ILE A 61 9.03 -8.71 9.20
C ILE A 61 10.02 -9.81 9.48
N ASN A 62 10.51 -9.85 10.71
CA ASN A 62 11.52 -10.84 11.11
C ASN A 62 12.71 -10.83 10.15
N GLY A 63 13.14 -9.65 9.78
CA GLY A 63 14.30 -9.50 8.90
C GLY A 63 14.04 -9.73 7.43
N THR A 64 12.82 -10.10 7.06
CA THR A 64 12.48 -10.36 5.66
C THR A 64 11.71 -9.18 5.09
N LYS A 65 12.13 -8.72 3.92
CA LYS A 65 11.48 -7.63 3.24
C LYS A 65 10.17 -8.13 2.63
N LYS A 66 9.08 -7.46 2.97
CA LYS A 66 7.75 -7.79 2.44
C LYS A 66 7.19 -6.58 1.70
N ARG A 67 6.79 -6.77 0.47
CA ARG A 67 6.25 -5.70 -0.36
C ARG A 67 4.75 -5.78 -0.43
N PHE A 68 4.12 -4.63 -0.53
CA PHE A 68 2.66 -4.55 -0.59
C PHE A 68 2.27 -3.21 -1.20
N CYS A 69 1.01 -3.08 -1.54
CA CYS A 69 0.49 -1.84 -2.10
C CYS A 69 -0.58 -1.27 -1.20
N LEU A 70 -0.56 0.03 -1.02
CA LEU A 70 -1.61 0.74 -0.31
C LEU A 70 -2.30 1.68 -1.29
N SER A 71 -3.60 1.79 -1.19
CA SER A 71 -4.35 2.72 -2.00
C SER A 71 -5.27 3.53 -1.08
N TYR A 72 -5.22 4.84 -1.23
CA TYR A 72 -6.05 5.76 -0.46
C TYR A 72 -7.09 6.36 -1.39
N ASP A 73 -8.36 6.23 -1.02
CA ASP A 73 -9.46 6.79 -1.78
C ASP A 73 -9.78 8.14 -1.16
N ILE A 74 -9.57 9.22 -1.91
CA ILE A 74 -9.75 10.56 -1.41
C ILE A 74 -11.21 10.87 -1.08
N LEU A 75 -12.12 10.33 -1.84
CA LEU A 75 -13.53 10.61 -1.64
C LEU A 75 -14.10 9.89 -0.42
N ASP A 76 -13.74 8.63 -0.26
CA ASP A 76 -14.21 7.84 0.86
C ASP A 76 -13.34 7.96 2.10
N HIS A 77 -12.16 8.53 1.96
CA HIS A 77 -11.18 8.60 3.04
C HIS A 77 -10.88 7.21 3.59
N SER A 78 -10.75 6.25 2.69
CA SER A 78 -10.54 4.86 3.07
C SER A 78 -9.27 4.32 2.43
N TRP A 79 -8.70 3.32 3.06
CA TRP A 79 -7.48 2.68 2.58
C TRP A 79 -7.75 1.22 2.27
N THR A 80 -7.11 0.73 1.23
CA THR A 80 -7.08 -0.69 0.93
C THR A 80 -5.64 -1.14 0.79
N LEU A 81 -5.41 -2.39 1.09
CA LEU A 81 -4.08 -2.97 1.02
C LEU A 81 -4.12 -4.19 0.10
N GLU A 82 -3.10 -4.30 -0.75
CA GLU A 82 -3.00 -5.44 -1.62
C GLU A 82 -1.71 -6.14 -1.30
N LEU A 83 -1.79 -7.37 -0.87
CA LEU A 83 -0.63 -8.15 -0.53
C LEU A 83 -0.10 -8.88 -1.75
N ARG A 84 1.22 -8.97 -1.83
CA ARG A 84 1.87 -9.73 -2.89
C ARG A 84 2.57 -10.91 -2.24
N ASN A 85 2.36 -12.06 -2.82
CA ASN A 85 2.93 -13.27 -2.26
C ASN A 85 4.42 -13.39 -2.46
N ASN A 86 4.95 -12.73 -3.48
CA ASN A 86 6.39 -12.80 -3.73
C ASN A 86 6.84 -11.62 -4.56
N ASP A 87 8.14 -11.47 -4.70
CA ASP A 87 8.72 -10.35 -5.41
C ASP A 87 8.35 -10.34 -6.88
N ARG A 88 8.07 -11.50 -7.43
CA ARG A 88 7.72 -11.59 -8.82
C ARG A 88 6.38 -10.91 -9.08
N ASP A 89 5.39 -11.14 -8.19
CA ASP A 89 4.09 -10.49 -8.34
C ASP A 89 4.24 -8.98 -8.18
N TYR A 90 5.10 -8.56 -7.28
CA TYR A 90 5.33 -7.15 -7.04
C TYR A 90 5.97 -6.51 -8.28
N ALA A 91 6.94 -7.20 -8.88
CA ALA A 91 7.61 -6.70 -10.07
C ALA A 91 6.62 -6.59 -11.24
N TYR A 92 5.73 -7.56 -11.36
CA TYR A 92 4.72 -7.53 -12.39
C TYR A 92 3.81 -6.32 -12.20
N LEU A 93 3.44 -6.05 -10.98
CA LEU A 93 2.61 -4.91 -10.65
C LEU A 93 3.28 -3.62 -11.09
N ILE A 94 4.56 -3.49 -10.81
CA ILE A 94 5.30 -2.29 -11.18
C ILE A 94 5.37 -2.10 -12.69
N SER A 95 5.55 -3.17 -13.42
CA SER A 95 5.77 -3.02 -14.85
C SER A 95 4.49 -2.98 -15.67
N HIS A 96 3.41 -3.62 -15.22
CA HIS A 96 2.21 -3.71 -16.01
C HIS A 96 1.04 -2.94 -15.48
N ASN A 97 1.19 -2.40 -14.33
CA ASN A 97 0.07 -1.94 -13.69
C ASN A 97 -0.33 -0.62 -13.97
N ARG A 98 -1.46 -0.42 -13.85
CA ARG A 98 -1.96 0.77 -13.99
C ARG A 98 -1.74 1.48 -12.81
N LEU A 99 -1.39 0.89 -11.83
CA LEU A 99 -0.99 1.55 -10.74
C LEU A 99 0.26 2.13 -11.09
N ASP A 100 0.64 1.91 -12.27
CA ASP A 100 1.67 2.32 -12.79
C ASP A 100 2.02 3.54 -12.43
N PHE A 101 3.01 3.67 -11.88
CA PHE A 101 3.63 4.74 -11.39
C PHE A 101 4.56 5.26 -12.41
N ALA A 102 4.30 4.91 -13.53
CA ALA A 102 5.10 5.39 -14.61
C ALA A 102 4.53 6.65 -15.16
#